data_6c6c7425fadf86c41eaa7c730edf627f
#
_entry.id   6c6c7425fadf86c41eaa7c730edf627f
#
_cell.length_a   1.000
_cell.length_b   1.000
_cell.length_c   1.000
_cell.angle_alpha   90.00
_cell.angle_beta   90.00
_cell.angle_gamma   90.00
#
_symmetry.space_group_name_H-M   'P 1'
#
loop_
_entity.id
_entity.type
_entity.pdbx_description
1 polymer ?
#
loop_
_entity_poly.entity_id
_entity_poly.type
_entity_poly.pdbx_seq_one_letter_code
_entity_poly.pdbx_strand_id
1 'polypeptide(L)'
;MARAIKYSKEDILEKSVDFIKAYGYSKLTVRELANYIGCSTQPIFKNYANFDMYKDELKLYLRKDYSAFIHKYVDIKDYLYTISYAYAFYAKKEPNIFFTLFMTDFAGSRTVEEVLNTDRNIETINAMVKQYKISLEDAKKVYREVRFYTHGIATQLCVNSIKLNDSEIKDLIKNNIEINLRGINYEFIWKKSKTKNIL
;
A
#
# COMPACT_ATOMS: atom_id res chain seq x y z
N MET A 1 29.93 31.21 -19.69
CA MET A 1 29.83 30.25 -18.58
C MET A 1 28.41 29.69 -18.57
N ALA A 2 28.25 28.37 -18.78
CA ALA A 2 26.93 27.75 -18.67
C ALA A 2 26.42 27.83 -17.22
N ARG A 3 25.21 28.36 -17.05
CA ARG A 3 24.57 28.50 -15.74
C ARG A 3 24.36 27.10 -15.16
N ALA A 4 24.98 26.78 -14.01
CA ALA A 4 24.81 25.51 -13.36
C ALA A 4 23.31 25.28 -13.10
N ILE A 5 22.76 24.20 -13.66
CA ILE A 5 21.37 23.82 -13.43
C ILE A 5 21.21 23.56 -11.92
N LYS A 6 20.35 24.33 -11.28
CA LYS A 6 20.08 24.22 -9.85
C LYS A 6 18.90 23.25 -9.65
N TYR A 7 19.18 22.02 -9.23
CA TYR A 7 18.16 21.05 -8.89
C TYR A 7 17.56 21.37 -7.51
N SER A 8 16.24 21.52 -7.45
CA SER A 8 15.49 21.60 -6.19
C SER A 8 15.37 20.23 -5.52
N LYS A 9 14.93 20.18 -4.27
CA LYS A 9 14.56 18.93 -3.61
C LYS A 9 13.48 18.17 -4.37
N GLU A 10 12.48 18.87 -4.85
CA GLU A 10 11.37 18.31 -5.60
C GLU A 10 11.83 17.67 -6.92
N ASP A 11 12.68 18.37 -7.68
CA ASP A 11 13.27 17.81 -8.90
C ASP A 11 14.03 16.50 -8.63
N ILE A 12 14.80 16.45 -7.52
CA ILE A 12 15.55 15.24 -7.14
C ILE A 12 14.59 14.10 -6.76
N LEU A 13 13.51 14.39 -6.01
CA LEU A 13 12.53 13.37 -5.62
C LEU A 13 11.75 12.84 -6.82
N GLU A 14 11.31 13.70 -7.74
CA GLU A 14 10.65 13.30 -8.99
C GLU A 14 11.55 12.37 -9.82
N LYS A 15 12.81 12.78 -10.02
CA LYS A 15 13.80 11.96 -10.74
C LYS A 15 14.10 10.64 -10.03
N SER A 16 14.03 10.61 -8.70
CA SER A 16 14.18 9.38 -7.92
C SER A 16 13.01 8.42 -8.16
N VAL A 17 11.78 8.94 -8.25
CA VAL A 17 10.59 8.14 -8.61
C VAL A 17 10.74 7.56 -10.02
N ASP A 18 11.14 8.38 -11.00
CA ASP A 18 11.39 7.93 -12.37
C ASP A 18 12.45 6.83 -12.40
N PHE A 19 13.55 7.03 -11.66
CA PHE A 19 14.61 6.03 -11.53
C PHE A 19 14.09 4.71 -10.93
N ILE A 20 13.33 4.79 -9.82
CA ILE A 20 12.79 3.59 -9.17
C ILE A 20 11.82 2.87 -10.10
N LYS A 21 10.96 3.58 -10.83
CA LYS A 21 10.06 2.99 -11.82
C LYS A 21 10.82 2.21 -12.89
N ALA A 22 11.93 2.75 -13.36
CA ALA A 22 12.72 2.13 -14.42
C ALA A 22 13.62 0.99 -13.95
N TYR A 23 14.27 1.14 -12.79
CA TYR A 23 15.38 0.27 -12.39
C TYR A 23 15.19 -0.45 -11.05
N GLY A 24 14.19 -0.06 -10.27
CA GLY A 24 13.94 -0.57 -8.93
C GLY A 24 14.78 0.13 -7.84
N TYR A 25 14.24 0.10 -6.62
CA TYR A 25 14.85 0.78 -5.46
C TYR A 25 16.23 0.21 -5.07
N SER A 26 16.46 -1.09 -5.23
CA SER A 26 17.71 -1.74 -4.87
C SER A 26 18.94 -1.18 -5.62
N LYS A 27 18.70 -0.55 -6.78
CA LYS A 27 19.76 0.11 -7.57
C LYS A 27 19.94 1.59 -7.22
N LEU A 28 19.09 2.15 -6.38
CA LEU A 28 19.11 3.56 -6.03
C LEU A 28 20.26 3.88 -5.08
N THR A 29 21.32 4.46 -5.63
CA THR A 29 22.43 5.07 -4.90
C THR A 29 22.56 6.54 -5.31
N VAL A 30 23.25 7.34 -4.50
CA VAL A 30 23.53 8.75 -4.86
C VAL A 30 24.23 8.87 -6.20
N ARG A 31 25.17 7.96 -6.49
CA ARG A 31 25.93 7.96 -7.74
C ARG A 31 25.04 7.62 -8.93
N GLU A 32 24.24 6.55 -8.81
CA GLU A 32 23.35 6.13 -9.89
C GLU A 32 22.26 7.17 -10.16
N LEU A 33 21.71 7.77 -9.11
CA LEU A 33 20.76 8.86 -9.26
C LEU A 33 21.39 10.07 -9.95
N ALA A 34 22.60 10.49 -9.54
CA ALA A 34 23.32 11.60 -10.17
C ALA A 34 23.60 11.32 -11.65
N ASN A 35 24.03 10.10 -11.98
CA ASN A 35 24.23 9.67 -13.37
C ASN A 35 22.92 9.74 -14.17
N TYR A 36 21.83 9.24 -13.61
CA TYR A 36 20.51 9.27 -14.24
C TYR A 36 20.00 10.69 -14.50
N ILE A 37 20.21 11.59 -13.55
CA ILE A 37 19.85 13.02 -13.68
C ILE A 37 20.77 13.74 -14.68
N GLY A 38 21.98 13.23 -14.92
CA GLY A 38 23.01 13.89 -15.74
C GLY A 38 23.76 15.00 -14.99
N CYS A 39 23.99 14.82 -13.67
CA CYS A 39 24.72 15.78 -12.85
C CYS A 39 25.78 15.10 -11.98
N SER A 40 26.57 15.90 -11.24
CA SER A 40 27.41 15.36 -10.16
C SER A 40 26.58 15.04 -8.92
N THR A 41 27.17 14.36 -7.93
CA THR A 41 26.50 14.09 -6.64
C THR A 41 26.31 15.35 -5.78
N GLN A 42 26.96 16.45 -6.10
CA GLN A 42 26.97 17.68 -5.33
C GLN A 42 25.58 18.32 -5.15
N PRO A 43 24.70 18.41 -6.17
CA PRO A 43 23.33 18.90 -6.00
C PRO A 43 22.52 18.10 -4.98
N ILE A 44 22.72 16.78 -4.90
CA ILE A 44 22.01 15.92 -3.96
C ILE A 44 22.46 16.25 -2.53
N PHE A 45 23.78 16.28 -2.28
CA PHE A 45 24.34 16.61 -0.96
C PHE A 45 24.14 18.08 -0.54
N LYS A 46 23.86 18.99 -1.47
CA LYS A 46 23.43 20.36 -1.10
C LYS A 46 22.00 20.41 -0.56
N ASN A 47 21.16 19.50 -0.99
CA ASN A 47 19.76 19.44 -0.58
C ASN A 47 19.54 18.53 0.65
N TYR A 48 20.42 17.56 0.88
CA TYR A 48 20.29 16.55 1.95
C TYR A 48 21.61 16.42 2.69
N ALA A 49 21.58 16.54 4.02
CA ALA A 49 22.76 16.43 4.85
C ALA A 49 23.41 15.03 4.76
N ASN A 50 22.61 14.00 4.57
CA ASN A 50 23.05 12.63 4.35
C ASN A 50 22.00 11.85 3.54
N PHE A 51 22.37 10.60 3.16
CA PHE A 51 21.50 9.77 2.34
C PHE A 51 20.26 9.24 3.08
N ASP A 52 20.33 9.13 4.40
CA ASP A 52 19.20 8.67 5.19
C ASP A 52 18.10 9.72 5.26
N MET A 53 18.45 10.98 5.45
CA MET A 53 17.49 12.10 5.33
C MET A 53 16.82 12.16 3.95
N TYR A 54 17.60 11.92 2.89
CA TYR A 54 17.03 11.82 1.54
C TYR A 54 16.06 10.64 1.43
N LYS A 55 16.40 9.45 1.96
CA LYS A 55 15.51 8.29 1.95
C LYS A 55 14.20 8.55 2.72
N ASP A 56 14.27 9.23 3.84
CA ASP A 56 13.09 9.58 4.62
C ASP A 56 12.15 10.52 3.85
N GLU A 57 12.69 11.57 3.22
CA GLU A 57 11.89 12.46 2.38
C GLU A 57 11.34 11.73 1.14
N LEU A 58 12.12 10.87 0.50
CA LEU A 58 11.68 10.04 -0.63
C LEU A 58 10.53 9.11 -0.21
N LYS A 59 10.62 8.49 0.96
CA LYS A 59 9.56 7.65 1.52
C LYS A 59 8.25 8.43 1.70
N LEU A 60 8.33 9.64 2.23
CA LEU A 60 7.16 10.52 2.38
C LEU A 60 6.58 10.92 1.02
N TYR A 61 7.44 11.24 0.08
CA TYR A 61 7.04 11.60 -1.29
C TYR A 61 6.31 10.44 -1.98
N LEU A 62 6.87 9.24 -1.95
CA LEU A 62 6.24 8.03 -2.51
C LEU A 62 4.91 7.69 -1.83
N ARG A 63 4.81 7.87 -0.51
CA ARG A 63 3.56 7.67 0.23
C ARG A 63 2.47 8.66 -0.15
N LYS A 64 2.85 9.93 -0.42
CA LYS A 64 1.93 10.96 -0.91
C LYS A 64 1.40 10.61 -2.30
N ASP A 65 2.28 10.19 -3.21
CA ASP A 65 1.90 9.75 -4.56
C ASP A 65 0.98 8.53 -4.51
N TYR A 66 1.34 7.50 -3.74
CA TYR A 66 0.47 6.34 -3.48
C TYR A 66 -0.89 6.75 -2.92
N SER A 67 -0.92 7.67 -1.95
CA SER A 67 -2.18 8.16 -1.38
C SER A 67 -3.05 8.83 -2.43
N ALA A 68 -2.47 9.68 -3.27
CA ALA A 68 -3.19 10.35 -4.36
C ALA A 68 -3.73 9.34 -5.39
N PHE A 69 -2.97 8.27 -5.67
CA PHE A 69 -3.45 7.20 -6.53
C PHE A 69 -4.67 6.48 -5.93
N ILE A 70 -4.59 6.06 -4.66
CA ILE A 70 -5.69 5.36 -3.98
C ILE A 70 -6.96 6.20 -3.98
N HIS A 71 -6.87 7.50 -3.67
CA HIS A 71 -8.04 8.38 -3.62
C HIS A 71 -8.82 8.49 -4.94
N LYS A 72 -8.19 8.20 -6.09
CA LYS A 72 -8.87 8.20 -7.40
C LYS A 72 -9.85 7.04 -7.56
N TYR A 73 -9.69 5.97 -6.78
CA TYR A 73 -10.46 4.73 -6.94
C TYR A 73 -11.40 4.43 -5.77
N VAL A 74 -11.26 5.16 -4.67
CA VAL A 74 -12.06 4.91 -3.46
C VAL A 74 -13.47 5.49 -3.62
N ASP A 75 -14.48 4.64 -3.39
CA ASP A 75 -15.88 5.02 -3.23
C ASP A 75 -16.30 4.75 -1.79
N ILE A 76 -16.81 5.78 -1.11
CA ILE A 76 -17.27 5.70 0.28
C ILE A 76 -18.44 4.73 0.48
N LYS A 77 -19.20 4.47 -0.59
CA LYS A 77 -20.33 3.52 -0.54
C LYS A 77 -19.89 2.06 -0.53
N ASP A 78 -18.67 1.78 -1.01
CA ASP A 78 -18.07 0.45 -0.99
C ASP A 78 -16.58 0.54 -0.68
N TYR A 79 -16.30 1.15 0.48
CA TYR A 79 -14.96 1.59 0.86
C TYR A 79 -13.95 0.43 0.92
N LEU A 80 -14.32 -0.68 1.62
CA LEU A 80 -13.43 -1.83 1.77
C LEU A 80 -13.07 -2.45 0.42
N TYR A 81 -14.05 -2.64 -0.45
CA TYR A 81 -13.83 -3.23 -1.77
C TYR A 81 -12.96 -2.31 -2.65
N THR A 82 -13.32 -1.04 -2.74
CA THR A 82 -12.65 -0.11 -3.64
C THR A 82 -11.23 0.19 -3.22
N ILE A 83 -10.94 0.31 -1.90
CA ILE A 83 -9.57 0.49 -1.40
C ILE A 83 -8.72 -0.77 -1.61
N SER A 84 -9.30 -1.95 -1.43
CA SER A 84 -8.61 -3.23 -1.67
C SER A 84 -8.28 -3.40 -3.16
N TYR A 85 -9.23 -3.12 -4.04
CA TYR A 85 -8.99 -3.14 -5.47
C TYR A 85 -7.89 -2.13 -5.89
N ALA A 86 -8.00 -0.88 -5.42
CA ALA A 86 -7.01 0.16 -5.73
C ALA A 86 -5.59 -0.24 -5.28
N TYR A 87 -5.47 -0.90 -4.12
CA TYR A 87 -4.20 -1.41 -3.61
C TYR A 87 -3.58 -2.49 -4.52
N ALA A 88 -4.35 -3.50 -4.92
CA ALA A 88 -3.88 -4.55 -5.81
C ALA A 88 -3.60 -4.00 -7.22
N PHE A 89 -4.44 -3.09 -7.69
CA PHE A 89 -4.26 -2.44 -8.99
C PHE A 89 -3.01 -1.55 -9.03
N TYR A 90 -2.67 -0.87 -7.92
CA TYR A 90 -1.42 -0.12 -7.80
C TYR A 90 -0.19 -1.02 -7.93
N ALA A 91 -0.20 -2.19 -7.30
CA ALA A 91 0.88 -3.16 -7.43
C ALA A 91 1.08 -3.63 -8.88
N LYS A 92 -0.01 -3.78 -9.63
CA LYS A 92 0.02 -4.13 -11.06
C LYS A 92 0.54 -2.98 -11.94
N LYS A 93 0.18 -1.74 -11.62
CA LYS A 93 0.52 -0.55 -12.42
C LYS A 93 1.90 0.00 -12.13
N GLU A 94 2.31 0.00 -10.88
CA GLU A 94 3.55 0.60 -10.38
C GLU A 94 4.36 -0.42 -9.53
N PRO A 95 4.74 -1.58 -10.13
CA PRO A 95 5.31 -2.69 -9.36
C PRO A 95 6.57 -2.31 -8.60
N ASN A 96 7.49 -1.55 -9.19
CA ASN A 96 8.72 -1.14 -8.54
C ASN A 96 8.49 -0.18 -7.37
N ILE A 97 7.49 0.72 -7.49
CA ILE A 97 7.11 1.62 -6.40
C ILE A 97 6.39 0.85 -5.29
N PHE A 98 5.48 -0.06 -5.66
CA PHE A 98 4.80 -0.92 -4.71
C PHE A 98 5.80 -1.76 -3.92
N PHE A 99 6.76 -2.40 -4.60
CA PHE A 99 7.83 -3.17 -3.96
C PHE A 99 8.60 -2.30 -2.97
N THR A 100 9.01 -1.10 -3.38
CA THR A 100 9.73 -0.15 -2.52
C THR A 100 8.95 0.19 -1.26
N LEU A 101 7.66 0.53 -1.38
CA LEU A 101 6.85 0.99 -0.24
C LEU A 101 6.45 -0.11 0.73
N PHE A 102 6.25 -1.34 0.23
CA PHE A 102 5.59 -2.41 0.99
C PHE A 102 6.41 -3.67 1.19
N MET A 103 7.53 -3.82 0.47
CA MET A 103 8.33 -5.04 0.45
C MET A 103 9.80 -4.80 0.82
N THR A 104 10.18 -3.56 1.18
CA THR A 104 11.53 -3.18 1.63
C THR A 104 11.49 -2.58 3.04
N ASP A 105 12.63 -2.09 3.52
CA ASP A 105 12.77 -1.34 4.77
C ASP A 105 11.86 -0.10 4.85
N PHE A 106 11.40 0.44 3.73
CA PHE A 106 10.41 1.51 3.70
C PHE A 106 9.07 1.12 4.32
N ALA A 107 8.70 -0.18 4.28
CA ALA A 107 7.51 -0.67 4.96
C ALA A 107 7.58 -0.47 6.48
N GLY A 108 8.76 -0.64 7.05
CA GLY A 108 8.98 -0.68 8.49
C GLY A 108 8.45 -1.97 9.12
N SER A 109 8.87 -2.27 10.34
CA SER A 109 8.32 -3.36 11.14
C SER A 109 7.21 -2.83 12.03
N ARG A 110 6.01 -3.39 11.91
CA ARG A 110 4.81 -2.98 12.68
C ARG A 110 4.02 -4.20 13.09
N THR A 111 3.43 -4.15 14.28
CA THR A 111 2.43 -5.11 14.71
C THR A 111 1.15 -4.98 13.88
N VAL A 112 0.32 -6.02 13.90
CA VAL A 112 -1.01 -5.97 13.25
C VAL A 112 -1.85 -4.83 13.83
N GLU A 113 -1.78 -4.61 15.14
CA GLU A 113 -2.51 -3.54 15.83
C GLU A 113 -2.09 -2.14 15.36
N GLU A 114 -0.79 -1.87 15.26
CA GLU A 114 -0.28 -0.61 14.73
C GLU A 114 -0.70 -0.38 13.28
N VAL A 115 -0.76 -1.44 12.49
CA VAL A 115 -1.27 -1.35 11.12
C VAL A 115 -2.76 -1.00 11.10
N LEU A 116 -3.59 -1.68 11.91
CA LEU A 116 -5.03 -1.43 11.97
C LEU A 116 -5.37 -0.02 12.48
N ASN A 117 -4.51 0.55 13.32
CA ASN A 117 -4.71 1.86 13.95
C ASN A 117 -4.14 3.04 13.15
N THR A 118 -3.74 2.87 11.89
CA THR A 118 -3.43 4.01 11.02
C THR A 118 -4.70 4.74 10.59
N ASP A 119 -4.64 6.06 10.41
CA ASP A 119 -5.81 6.91 10.13
C ASP A 119 -6.68 6.35 8.99
N ARG A 120 -6.07 6.01 7.86
CA ARG A 120 -6.79 5.44 6.71
C ARG A 120 -7.46 4.10 7.03
N ASN A 121 -6.82 3.26 7.82
CA ASN A 121 -7.38 1.95 8.17
C ASN A 121 -8.53 2.10 9.16
N ILE A 122 -8.41 3.04 10.11
CA ILE A 122 -9.50 3.41 11.04
C ILE A 122 -10.70 3.95 10.23
N GLU A 123 -10.46 4.81 9.25
CA GLU A 123 -11.52 5.33 8.36
C GLU A 123 -12.23 4.20 7.63
N THR A 124 -11.47 3.27 7.04
CA THR A 124 -12.03 2.09 6.36
C THR A 124 -12.85 1.23 7.30
N ILE A 125 -12.33 0.92 8.49
CA ILE A 125 -13.01 0.08 9.49
C ILE A 125 -14.31 0.75 9.96
N ASN A 126 -14.29 2.06 10.20
CA ASN A 126 -15.50 2.81 10.59
C ASN A 126 -16.55 2.87 9.47
N ALA A 127 -16.12 2.96 8.20
CA ALA A 127 -17.03 2.85 7.06
C ALA A 127 -17.67 1.46 6.99
N MET A 128 -16.91 0.38 7.25
CA MET A 128 -17.43 -0.99 7.30
C MET A 128 -18.48 -1.20 8.39
N VAL A 129 -18.25 -0.66 9.60
CA VAL A 129 -19.25 -0.72 10.71
C VAL A 129 -20.58 -0.16 10.25
N LYS A 130 -20.57 0.98 9.56
CA LYS A 130 -21.78 1.65 9.06
C LYS A 130 -22.42 0.89 7.89
N GLN A 131 -21.62 0.46 6.93
CA GLN A 131 -22.07 -0.18 5.69
C GLN A 131 -22.64 -1.57 5.95
N TYR A 132 -21.90 -2.40 6.70
CA TYR A 132 -22.30 -3.80 6.93
C TYR A 132 -23.08 -4.02 8.21
N LYS A 133 -23.28 -2.98 9.03
CA LYS A 133 -23.99 -3.03 10.33
C LYS A 133 -23.43 -4.10 11.27
N ILE A 134 -22.10 -4.20 11.33
CA ILE A 134 -21.36 -5.13 12.18
C ILE A 134 -20.67 -4.39 13.33
N SER A 135 -20.24 -5.13 14.35
CA SER A 135 -19.48 -4.56 15.46
C SER A 135 -18.12 -4.02 14.99
N LEU A 136 -17.53 -3.11 15.76
CA LEU A 136 -16.18 -2.60 15.51
C LEU A 136 -15.15 -3.75 15.54
N GLU A 137 -15.32 -4.71 16.44
CA GLU A 137 -14.45 -5.88 16.58
C GLU A 137 -14.53 -6.77 15.32
N ASP A 138 -15.75 -7.07 14.86
CA ASP A 138 -15.95 -7.83 13.63
C ASP A 138 -15.42 -7.09 12.40
N ALA A 139 -15.61 -5.78 12.33
CA ALA A 139 -15.07 -4.97 11.25
C ALA A 139 -13.53 -5.01 11.22
N LYS A 140 -12.86 -4.91 12.37
CA LYS A 140 -11.38 -5.06 12.49
C LYS A 140 -10.94 -6.46 12.02
N LYS A 141 -11.68 -7.50 12.38
CA LYS A 141 -11.40 -8.89 12.01
C LYS A 141 -11.49 -9.09 10.50
N VAL A 142 -12.61 -8.70 9.89
CA VAL A 142 -12.81 -8.78 8.43
C VAL A 142 -11.78 -7.95 7.70
N TYR A 143 -11.55 -6.72 8.14
CA TYR A 143 -10.55 -5.85 7.51
C TYR A 143 -9.16 -6.49 7.51
N ARG A 144 -8.75 -7.08 8.63
CA ARG A 144 -7.46 -7.78 8.76
C ARG A 144 -7.33 -8.91 7.73
N GLU A 145 -8.32 -9.79 7.65
CA GLU A 145 -8.28 -10.96 6.74
C GLU A 145 -8.29 -10.51 5.27
N VAL A 146 -9.16 -9.57 4.90
CA VAL A 146 -9.23 -9.02 3.55
C VAL A 146 -7.92 -8.32 3.17
N ARG A 147 -7.32 -7.59 4.11
CA ARG A 147 -6.06 -6.90 3.89
C ARG A 147 -4.91 -7.87 3.59
N PHE A 148 -4.76 -8.95 4.38
CA PHE A 148 -3.70 -9.94 4.14
C PHE A 148 -3.92 -10.69 2.82
N TYR A 149 -5.15 -11.07 2.52
CA TYR A 149 -5.49 -11.68 1.24
C TYR A 149 -5.15 -10.77 0.06
N THR A 150 -5.58 -9.50 0.14
CA THR A 150 -5.31 -8.50 -0.91
C THR A 150 -3.82 -8.23 -1.07
N HIS A 151 -3.06 -8.20 0.05
CA HIS A 151 -1.61 -8.07 0.00
C HIS A 151 -0.95 -9.26 -0.70
N GLY A 152 -1.44 -10.48 -0.47
CA GLY A 152 -1.00 -11.67 -1.19
C GLY A 152 -1.19 -11.56 -2.70
N ILE A 153 -2.37 -11.10 -3.16
CA ILE A 153 -2.62 -10.83 -4.59
C ILE A 153 -1.65 -9.76 -5.10
N ALA A 154 -1.56 -8.64 -4.40
CA ALA A 154 -0.73 -7.49 -4.80
C ALA A 154 0.75 -7.87 -4.90
N THR A 155 1.27 -8.68 -3.97
CA THR A 155 2.65 -9.18 -4.01
C THR A 155 2.91 -10.02 -5.25
N GLN A 156 2.01 -10.94 -5.58
CA GLN A 156 2.15 -11.80 -6.76
C GLN A 156 2.08 -11.01 -8.07
N LEU A 157 1.20 -10.00 -8.14
CA LEU A 157 1.13 -9.08 -9.28
C LEU A 157 2.41 -8.24 -9.40
N CYS A 158 2.92 -7.73 -8.27
CA CYS A 158 4.12 -6.91 -8.21
C CYS A 158 5.36 -7.62 -8.77
N VAL A 159 5.54 -8.90 -8.41
CA VAL A 159 6.68 -9.71 -8.88
C VAL A 159 6.38 -10.48 -10.17
N ASN A 160 5.22 -10.22 -10.80
CA ASN A 160 4.77 -10.86 -12.04
C ASN A 160 4.76 -12.41 -11.96
N SER A 161 4.50 -12.98 -10.78
CA SER A 161 4.35 -14.42 -10.59
C SER A 161 2.97 -14.94 -10.99
N ILE A 162 1.97 -14.05 -11.09
CA ILE A 162 0.63 -14.33 -11.59
C ILE A 162 0.17 -13.24 -12.56
N LYS A 163 -0.59 -13.61 -13.57
CA LYS A 163 -1.23 -12.69 -14.50
C LYS A 163 -2.73 -12.68 -14.26
N LEU A 164 -3.24 -11.57 -13.79
CA LEU A 164 -4.67 -11.35 -13.61
C LEU A 164 -5.11 -10.12 -14.40
N ASN A 165 -6.23 -10.22 -15.10
CA ASN A 165 -6.91 -9.05 -15.64
C ASN A 165 -7.67 -8.31 -14.53
N ASP A 166 -8.23 -7.15 -14.86
CA ASP A 166 -8.87 -6.29 -13.83
C ASP A 166 -10.18 -6.89 -13.29
N SER A 167 -10.90 -7.68 -14.10
CA SER A 167 -12.10 -8.39 -13.64
C SER A 167 -11.73 -9.48 -12.64
N GLU A 168 -10.72 -10.29 -12.95
CA GLU A 168 -10.26 -11.34 -12.05
C GLU A 168 -9.79 -10.80 -10.68
N ILE A 169 -9.08 -9.67 -10.66
CA ILE A 169 -8.69 -9.00 -9.41
C ILE A 169 -9.94 -8.58 -8.62
N LYS A 170 -10.91 -7.98 -9.29
CA LYS A 170 -12.17 -7.54 -8.68
C LYS A 170 -12.96 -8.70 -8.09
N ASP A 171 -13.10 -9.79 -8.84
CA ASP A 171 -13.85 -10.97 -8.42
C ASP A 171 -13.20 -11.66 -7.22
N LEU A 172 -11.87 -11.81 -7.22
CA LEU A 172 -11.13 -12.39 -6.11
C LEU A 172 -11.33 -11.59 -4.82
N ILE A 173 -11.22 -10.25 -4.89
CA ILE A 173 -11.40 -9.37 -3.73
C ILE A 173 -12.84 -9.42 -3.24
N LYS A 174 -13.81 -9.31 -4.15
CA LYS A 174 -15.24 -9.35 -3.81
C LYS A 174 -15.62 -10.65 -3.12
N ASN A 175 -15.23 -11.78 -3.70
CA ASN A 175 -15.49 -13.10 -3.14
C ASN A 175 -14.85 -13.25 -1.74
N ASN A 176 -13.63 -12.77 -1.54
CA ASN A 176 -12.98 -12.82 -0.23
C ASN A 176 -13.72 -11.98 0.82
N ILE A 177 -14.16 -10.77 0.47
CA ILE A 177 -14.97 -9.93 1.36
C ILE A 177 -16.27 -10.63 1.76
N GLU A 178 -16.99 -11.19 0.79
CA GLU A 178 -18.23 -11.91 1.03
C GLU A 178 -18.04 -13.13 1.96
N ILE A 179 -17.00 -13.91 1.74
CA ILE A 179 -16.67 -15.08 2.59
C ILE A 179 -16.40 -14.64 4.03
N ASN A 180 -15.62 -13.57 4.24
CA ASN A 180 -15.31 -13.08 5.59
C ASN A 180 -16.52 -12.49 6.28
N LEU A 181 -17.39 -11.77 5.57
CA LEU A 181 -18.66 -11.24 6.13
C LEU A 181 -19.63 -12.36 6.50
N ARG A 182 -19.73 -13.42 5.69
CA ARG A 182 -20.53 -14.62 6.03
C ARG A 182 -19.94 -15.37 7.21
N GLY A 183 -18.64 -15.43 7.32
CA GLY A 183 -17.90 -16.10 8.41
C GLY A 183 -18.25 -15.56 9.81
N ILE A 184 -18.50 -14.26 9.94
CA ILE A 184 -18.95 -13.64 11.20
C ILE A 184 -20.26 -14.28 11.68
N ASN A 185 -21.23 -14.43 10.79
CA ASN A 185 -22.51 -15.04 11.11
C ASN A 185 -22.38 -16.52 11.46
N TYR A 186 -21.44 -17.24 10.83
CA TYR A 186 -21.17 -18.65 11.08
C TYR A 186 -20.52 -18.89 12.45
N GLU A 187 -19.54 -18.07 12.85
CA GLU A 187 -18.94 -18.14 14.20
C GLU A 187 -19.97 -17.95 15.31
N PHE A 188 -20.95 -17.07 15.11
CA PHE A 188 -22.04 -16.86 16.06
C PHE A 188 -22.92 -18.11 16.23
N ILE A 189 -23.23 -18.79 15.15
CA ILE A 189 -24.02 -20.04 15.15
C ILE A 189 -23.22 -21.17 15.83
N TRP A 190 -21.92 -21.29 15.53
CA TRP A 190 -21.06 -22.34 16.07
C TRP A 190 -20.81 -22.19 17.58
N LYS A 191 -20.62 -20.97 18.07
CA LYS A 191 -20.50 -20.69 19.51
C LYS A 191 -21.82 -21.02 20.25
N LYS A 192 -22.98 -20.70 19.68
CA LYS A 192 -24.29 -21.09 20.25
C LYS A 192 -24.51 -22.60 20.31
N SER A 193 -24.04 -23.36 19.32
CA SER A 193 -24.22 -24.82 19.31
C SER A 193 -23.35 -25.52 20.37
N LYS A 194 -22.11 -25.00 20.61
CA LYS A 194 -21.24 -25.56 21.67
C LYS A 194 -21.77 -25.29 23.08
N THR A 195 -22.41 -24.16 23.31
CA THR A 195 -22.99 -23.82 24.63
C THR A 195 -24.21 -24.68 24.96
N LYS A 196 -24.90 -25.26 23.97
CA LYS A 196 -26.04 -26.16 24.18
C LYS A 196 -25.67 -27.62 24.48
N ASN A 197 -24.40 -28.01 24.23
CA ASN A 197 -23.91 -29.38 24.44
C ASN A 197 -23.09 -29.56 25.74
N ILE A 198 -23.13 -28.58 26.67
CA ILE A 198 -22.43 -28.61 27.98
C ILE A 198 -23.48 -28.48 29.13
N LEU A 199 -24.68 -29.02 28.92
CA LEU A 199 -25.69 -29.23 30.02
C LEU A 199 -26.10 -30.68 30.02
#